data_380f57fb684bbbb836326e1af422c1a8
#
_entry.id   380f57fb684bbbb836326e1af422c1a8
#
_cell.length_a   1.000
_cell.length_b   1.000
_cell.length_c   1.000
_cell.angle_alpha   90.00
_cell.angle_beta   90.00
_cell.angle_gamma   90.00
#
_symmetry.space_group_name_H-M   'P 1'
#
loop_
_entity.id
_entity.type
_entity.pdbx_description
1 polymer ?
#
loop_
_entity_poly.entity_id
_entity_poly.type
_entity_poly.pdbx_seq_one_letter_code
_entity_poly.pdbx_strand_id
1 'polypeptide(L)'
;MALQEELKKQGDFLFSHRSYLPLIILGIGMGVFVVTKYNESQAAAAWFSQSWAYICLAVSLFGLIIRVFTVGYTPKNTSGRNTKGGQVADELNTSGIYSTLRHPLYLGNFFMWLGVAMLTENTWFIIAFIFFYVFYYERIMYAEEAFLRNKFGDIYLEWAEHTPA
;
A
#
# COMPACT_ATOMS: atom_id res chain seq x y z
N MET A 1 -27.59 3.35 -7.17
CA MET A 1 -26.54 2.31 -7.38
C MET A 1 -26.39 1.51 -6.09
N ALA A 2 -26.17 0.21 -6.17
CA ALA A 2 -25.87 -0.56 -4.98
C ALA A 2 -24.48 -0.18 -4.45
N LEU A 3 -24.27 -0.25 -3.13
CA LEU A 3 -23.00 0.12 -2.49
C LEU A 3 -21.79 -0.57 -3.14
N GLN A 4 -21.97 -1.82 -3.57
CA GLN A 4 -20.92 -2.58 -4.25
C GLN A 4 -20.48 -1.97 -5.58
N GLU A 5 -21.43 -1.42 -6.35
CA GLU A 5 -21.13 -0.76 -7.62
C GLU A 5 -20.39 0.56 -7.42
N GLU A 6 -20.77 1.31 -6.37
CA GLU A 6 -20.07 2.54 -6.02
C GLU A 6 -18.63 2.28 -5.55
N LEU A 7 -18.45 1.29 -4.67
CA LEU A 7 -17.13 0.87 -4.18
C LEU A 7 -16.23 0.42 -5.33
N LYS A 8 -16.77 -0.36 -6.26
CA LYS A 8 -16.01 -0.79 -7.44
C LYS A 8 -15.62 0.40 -8.31
N LYS A 9 -16.55 1.32 -8.61
CA LYS A 9 -16.27 2.51 -9.43
C LYS A 9 -15.21 3.41 -8.80
N GLN A 10 -15.28 3.63 -7.48
CA GLN A 10 -14.27 4.36 -6.73
C GLN A 10 -12.92 3.64 -6.78
N GLY A 11 -12.91 2.33 -6.57
CA GLY A 11 -11.70 1.52 -6.61
C GLY A 11 -11.03 1.54 -7.98
N ASP A 12 -11.77 1.42 -9.08
CA ASP A 12 -11.24 1.48 -10.45
C ASP A 12 -10.62 2.87 -10.74
N PHE A 13 -11.26 3.95 -10.28
CA PHE A 13 -10.70 5.30 -10.39
C PHE A 13 -9.40 5.43 -9.58
N LEU A 14 -9.39 4.99 -8.33
CA LEU A 14 -8.22 5.05 -7.47
C LEU A 14 -7.08 4.16 -7.98
N PHE A 15 -7.41 2.99 -8.53
CA PHE A 15 -6.45 2.09 -9.15
C PHE A 15 -5.72 2.76 -10.33
N SER A 16 -6.44 3.49 -11.18
CA SER A 16 -5.84 4.21 -12.32
C SER A 16 -4.93 5.36 -11.87
N HIS A 17 -5.17 5.95 -10.70
CA HIS A 17 -4.43 7.10 -10.16
C HIS A 17 -3.46 6.73 -9.03
N ARG A 18 -3.25 5.44 -8.74
CA ARG A 18 -2.46 4.95 -7.60
C ARG A 18 -1.01 5.45 -7.55
N SER A 19 -0.45 5.86 -8.70
CA SER A 19 0.92 6.38 -8.75
C SER A 19 1.06 7.82 -8.22
N TYR A 20 -0.02 8.59 -8.18
CA TYR A 20 0.01 9.98 -7.71
C TYR A 20 -0.15 10.10 -6.19
N LEU A 21 -0.86 9.17 -5.55
CA LEU A 21 -1.10 9.21 -4.12
C LEU A 21 0.18 9.27 -3.28
N PRO A 22 1.20 8.42 -3.56
CA PRO A 22 2.45 8.49 -2.83
C PRO A 22 3.12 9.87 -2.90
N LEU A 23 3.04 10.53 -4.04
CA LEU A 23 3.61 11.87 -4.23
C LEU A 23 2.86 12.94 -3.41
N ILE A 24 1.54 12.83 -3.32
CA ILE A 24 0.73 13.73 -2.48
C ILE A 24 1.07 13.54 -1.00
N ILE A 25 1.14 12.28 -0.54
CA ILE A 25 1.52 11.95 0.84
C ILE A 25 2.92 12.47 1.15
N LEU A 26 3.88 12.29 0.24
CA LEU A 26 5.24 12.80 0.38
C LEU A 26 5.25 14.33 0.51
N GLY A 27 4.49 15.04 -0.32
CA GLY A 27 4.39 16.50 -0.28
C GLY A 27 3.81 17.00 1.04
N ILE A 28 2.72 16.42 1.51
CA ILE A 28 2.10 16.77 2.80
C ILE A 28 3.04 16.39 3.95
N GLY A 29 3.63 15.21 3.93
CA GLY A 29 4.58 14.74 4.94
C GLY A 29 5.80 15.63 5.05
N MET A 30 6.33 16.12 3.93
CA MET A 30 7.44 17.09 3.92
C MET A 30 7.03 18.41 4.60
N GLY A 31 5.83 18.92 4.31
CA GLY A 31 5.31 20.12 4.98
C GLY A 31 5.18 19.93 6.49
N VAL A 32 4.60 18.80 6.92
CA VAL A 32 4.47 18.45 8.34
C VAL A 32 5.85 18.31 9.00
N PHE A 33 6.79 17.63 8.34
CA PHE A 33 8.18 17.50 8.84
C PHE A 33 8.84 18.85 9.09
N VAL A 34 8.78 19.76 8.12
CA VAL A 34 9.36 21.12 8.24
C VAL A 34 8.73 21.88 9.41
N VAL A 35 7.39 21.84 9.53
CA VAL A 35 6.68 22.53 10.64
C VAL A 35 7.04 21.91 11.99
N THR A 36 7.10 20.59 12.08
CA THR A 36 7.47 19.89 13.33
C THR A 36 8.89 20.26 13.76
N LYS A 37 9.86 20.19 12.82
CA LYS A 37 11.26 20.53 13.12
C LYS A 37 11.49 22.01 13.41
N TYR A 38 10.72 22.90 12.81
CA TYR A 38 10.80 24.33 13.11
C TYR A 38 10.35 24.65 14.55
N ASN A 39 9.38 23.90 15.07
CA ASN A 39 8.84 24.12 16.42
C ASN A 39 9.64 23.41 17.53
N GLU A 40 10.57 22.51 17.20
CA GLU A 40 11.41 21.83 18.19
C GLU A 40 12.59 22.70 18.64
N SER A 41 12.80 22.81 19.97
CA SER A 41 14.02 23.40 20.52
C SER A 41 15.21 22.47 20.27
N GLN A 42 16.29 23.02 19.71
CA GLN A 42 17.41 22.28 19.08
C GLN A 42 18.24 21.35 20.00
N ALA A 43 18.10 21.38 21.31
CA ALA A 43 19.05 20.72 22.22
C ALA A 43 18.71 19.25 22.57
N ALA A 44 17.44 18.86 22.55
CA ALA A 44 17.01 17.48 22.92
C ALA A 44 16.87 16.55 21.70
N ALA A 45 16.87 17.11 20.51
CA ALA A 45 16.42 16.46 19.28
C ALA A 45 17.50 15.59 18.58
N ALA A 46 18.78 15.87 18.76
CA ALA A 46 19.78 15.35 17.83
C ALA A 46 19.98 13.82 17.91
N TRP A 47 20.07 13.27 19.11
CA TRP A 47 20.38 11.84 19.22
C TRP A 47 19.13 10.93 19.22
N PHE A 48 18.01 11.39 19.71
CA PHE A 48 16.72 10.69 19.57
C PHE A 48 16.30 10.67 18.09
N SER A 49 16.46 11.78 17.40
CA SER A 49 16.21 11.90 15.96
C SER A 49 17.02 10.91 15.11
N GLN A 50 18.30 10.67 15.44
CA GLN A 50 19.13 9.72 14.69
C GLN A 50 18.70 8.26 14.89
N SER A 51 18.45 7.85 16.14
CA SER A 51 17.96 6.51 16.45
C SER A 51 16.60 6.26 15.83
N TRP A 52 15.72 7.26 15.86
CA TRP A 52 14.39 7.20 15.24
C TRP A 52 14.47 7.04 13.72
N ALA A 53 15.38 7.75 13.06
CA ALA A 53 15.60 7.64 11.62
C ALA A 53 16.01 6.21 11.22
N TYR A 54 16.82 5.52 12.01
CA TYR A 54 17.15 4.10 11.75
C TYR A 54 15.94 3.19 11.89
N ILE A 55 15.05 3.43 12.86
CA ILE A 55 13.79 2.68 13.01
C ILE A 55 12.91 2.91 11.77
N CYS A 56 12.73 4.15 11.34
CA CYS A 56 11.97 4.49 10.14
C CYS A 56 12.53 3.81 8.88
N LEU A 57 13.85 3.81 8.74
CA LEU A 57 14.55 3.12 7.66
C LEU A 57 14.31 1.61 7.72
N ALA A 58 14.42 1.00 8.90
CA ALA A 58 14.18 -0.43 9.09
C ALA A 58 12.74 -0.83 8.71
N VAL A 59 11.75 -0.03 9.09
CA VAL A 59 10.33 -0.24 8.71
C VAL A 59 10.17 -0.14 7.19
N SER A 60 10.76 0.87 6.55
CA SER A 60 10.71 1.02 5.09
C SER A 60 11.40 -0.13 4.36
N LEU A 61 12.57 -0.56 4.84
CA LEU A 61 13.30 -1.70 4.27
C LEU A 61 12.52 -3.01 4.43
N PHE A 62 11.84 -3.21 5.55
CA PHE A 62 10.96 -4.36 5.73
C PHE A 62 9.86 -4.39 4.66
N GLY A 63 9.21 -3.26 4.41
CA GLY A 63 8.24 -3.15 3.31
C GLY A 63 8.85 -3.42 1.93
N LEU A 64 10.06 -2.93 1.69
CA LEU A 64 10.80 -3.19 0.45
C LEU A 64 11.12 -4.68 0.27
N ILE A 65 11.53 -5.36 1.33
CA ILE A 65 11.79 -6.81 1.33
C ILE A 65 10.53 -7.57 0.92
N ILE A 66 9.38 -7.30 1.56
CA ILE A 66 8.09 -7.90 1.18
C ILE A 66 7.83 -7.68 -0.32
N ARG A 67 8.02 -6.46 -0.79
CA ARG A 67 7.78 -6.11 -2.19
C ARG A 67 8.72 -6.84 -3.16
N VAL A 68 10.01 -6.93 -2.84
CA VAL A 68 11.01 -7.65 -3.65
C VAL A 68 10.65 -9.13 -3.77
N PHE A 69 10.31 -9.78 -2.65
CA PHE A 69 9.86 -11.16 -2.68
C PHE A 69 8.57 -11.33 -3.48
N THR A 70 7.61 -10.43 -3.31
CA THR A 70 6.35 -10.49 -4.05
C THR A 70 6.59 -10.36 -5.56
N VAL A 71 7.35 -9.35 -6.01
CA VAL A 71 7.61 -9.13 -7.44
C VAL A 71 8.50 -10.20 -8.04
N GLY A 72 9.48 -10.70 -7.26
CA GLY A 72 10.42 -11.73 -7.71
C GLY A 72 9.76 -13.07 -8.04
N TYR A 73 8.67 -13.40 -7.36
CA TYR A 73 7.90 -14.64 -7.59
C TYR A 73 6.63 -14.43 -8.41
N THR A 74 6.37 -13.22 -8.88
CA THR A 74 5.16 -12.91 -9.66
C THR A 74 5.42 -13.22 -11.14
N PRO A 75 4.64 -14.12 -11.78
CA PRO A 75 4.72 -14.40 -13.21
C PRO A 75 4.50 -13.14 -14.05
N LYS A 76 4.99 -13.16 -15.29
CA LYS A 76 4.75 -12.06 -16.25
C LYS A 76 3.25 -11.97 -16.55
N ASN A 77 2.73 -10.75 -16.66
CA ASN A 77 1.33 -10.43 -16.98
C ASN A 77 0.29 -10.82 -15.91
N THR A 78 0.69 -10.95 -14.66
CA THR A 78 -0.25 -11.07 -13.54
C THR A 78 -0.69 -9.70 -13.02
N SER A 79 -1.77 -9.67 -12.22
CA SER A 79 -2.43 -8.46 -11.71
C SER A 79 -1.45 -7.47 -11.08
N GLY A 80 -1.73 -6.19 -11.23
CA GLY A 80 -0.98 -5.10 -10.59
C GLY A 80 0.01 -4.35 -11.49
N ARG A 81 0.33 -4.83 -12.68
CA ARG A 81 1.37 -4.24 -13.53
C ARG A 81 0.88 -3.19 -14.54
N ASN A 82 -0.41 -3.17 -14.88
CA ASN A 82 -0.90 -2.33 -15.98
C ASN A 82 -1.77 -1.17 -15.51
N THR A 83 -1.28 0.07 -15.71
CA THR A 83 -1.98 1.30 -15.32
C THR A 83 -2.74 1.95 -16.47
N LYS A 84 -2.33 1.73 -17.73
CA LYS A 84 -2.91 2.40 -18.91
C LYS A 84 -4.04 1.62 -19.58
N GLY A 85 -4.11 0.32 -19.39
CA GLY A 85 -5.12 -0.57 -20.01
C GLY A 85 -6.15 -1.16 -19.04
N GLY A 86 -6.20 -0.70 -17.79
CA GLY A 86 -7.03 -1.31 -16.75
C GLY A 86 -6.32 -2.48 -16.04
N GLN A 87 -7.11 -3.33 -15.39
CA GLN A 87 -6.60 -4.50 -14.69
C GLN A 87 -6.35 -5.63 -15.71
N VAL A 88 -5.14 -6.19 -15.69
CA VAL A 88 -4.75 -7.33 -16.54
C VAL A 88 -4.25 -8.45 -15.65
N ALA A 89 -4.81 -9.65 -15.83
CA ALA A 89 -4.35 -10.86 -15.18
C ALA A 89 -4.55 -12.03 -16.16
N ASP A 90 -3.46 -12.53 -16.75
CA ASP A 90 -3.55 -13.70 -17.64
C ASP A 90 -3.75 -14.98 -16.82
N GLU A 91 -3.12 -15.06 -15.66
CA GLU A 91 -3.24 -16.16 -14.71
C GLU A 91 -3.47 -15.64 -13.29
N LEU A 92 -4.17 -16.44 -12.48
CA LEU A 92 -4.31 -16.17 -11.04
C LEU A 92 -3.03 -16.60 -10.34
N ASN A 93 -2.36 -15.66 -9.69
CA ASN A 93 -1.18 -15.98 -8.90
C ASN A 93 -1.58 -16.45 -7.50
N THR A 94 -1.35 -17.73 -7.22
CA THR A 94 -1.65 -18.36 -5.93
C THR A 94 -0.38 -18.90 -5.24
N SER A 95 0.80 -18.67 -5.84
CA SER A 95 2.08 -19.23 -5.39
C SER A 95 2.93 -18.23 -4.60
N GLY A 96 3.94 -18.74 -3.90
CA GLY A 96 4.85 -17.92 -3.11
C GLY A 96 4.13 -17.15 -2.01
N ILE A 97 4.38 -15.87 -1.88
CA ILE A 97 3.75 -15.01 -0.86
C ILE A 97 2.23 -14.88 -1.06
N TYR A 98 1.71 -15.10 -2.29
CA TYR A 98 0.28 -15.10 -2.58
C TYR A 98 -0.45 -16.35 -2.04
N SER A 99 0.26 -17.37 -1.58
CA SER A 99 -0.36 -18.47 -0.83
C SER A 99 -0.69 -18.11 0.61
N THR A 100 -0.14 -17.02 1.13
CA THR A 100 -0.33 -16.58 2.53
C THR A 100 -1.16 -15.31 2.65
N LEU A 101 -1.15 -14.45 1.62
CA LEU A 101 -1.85 -13.17 1.60
C LEU A 101 -2.25 -12.81 0.17
N ARG A 102 -3.50 -12.34 -0.02
CA ARG A 102 -4.01 -11.98 -1.36
C ARG A 102 -3.40 -10.70 -1.93
N HIS A 103 -3.02 -9.76 -1.06
CA HIS A 103 -2.54 -8.44 -1.45
C HIS A 103 -1.14 -8.08 -0.90
N PRO A 104 -0.11 -8.91 -1.09
CA PRO A 104 1.21 -8.71 -0.48
C PRO A 104 1.92 -7.45 -0.99
N LEU A 105 1.66 -7.01 -2.22
CA LEU A 105 2.21 -5.76 -2.76
C LEU A 105 1.73 -4.53 -1.99
N TYR A 106 0.46 -4.52 -1.58
CA TYR A 106 -0.10 -3.41 -0.82
C TYR A 106 0.43 -3.42 0.61
N LEU A 107 0.63 -4.59 1.22
CA LEU A 107 1.29 -4.71 2.52
C LEU A 107 2.73 -4.17 2.47
N GLY A 108 3.51 -4.54 1.45
CA GLY A 108 4.86 -4.02 1.25
C GLY A 108 4.88 -2.50 1.07
N ASN A 109 3.98 -1.96 0.26
CA ASN A 109 3.82 -0.52 0.07
C ASN A 109 3.44 0.19 1.38
N PHE A 110 2.57 -0.42 2.19
CA PHE A 110 2.17 0.13 3.49
C PHE A 110 3.40 0.39 4.38
N PHE A 111 4.22 -0.62 4.60
CA PHE A 111 5.41 -0.47 5.45
C PHE A 111 6.45 0.49 4.86
N MET A 112 6.64 0.49 3.54
CA MET A 112 7.54 1.45 2.89
C MET A 112 7.11 2.89 3.18
N TRP A 113 5.82 3.21 3.01
CA TRP A 113 5.30 4.55 3.22
C TRP A 113 5.10 4.89 4.70
N LEU A 114 4.81 3.89 5.55
CA LEU A 114 4.75 4.08 7.00
C LEU A 114 6.10 4.55 7.55
N GLY A 115 7.22 3.93 7.14
CA GLY A 115 8.54 4.38 7.55
C GLY A 115 8.83 5.83 7.13
N VAL A 116 8.38 6.23 5.91
CA VAL A 116 8.47 7.64 5.47
C VAL A 116 7.58 8.56 6.30
N ALA A 117 6.34 8.16 6.61
CA ALA A 117 5.44 8.93 7.45
C ALA A 117 5.99 9.11 8.88
N MET A 118 6.62 8.08 9.43
CA MET A 118 7.26 8.10 10.75
C MET A 118 8.41 9.12 10.85
N LEU A 119 9.09 9.44 9.73
CA LEU A 119 10.13 10.48 9.71
C LEU A 119 9.61 11.87 10.07
N THR A 120 8.30 12.12 9.97
CA THR A 120 7.71 13.40 10.40
C THR A 120 7.75 13.61 11.90
N GLU A 121 7.96 12.54 12.70
CA GLU A 121 7.90 12.55 14.18
C GLU A 121 6.56 13.10 14.73
N ASN A 122 5.55 13.20 13.88
CA ASN A 122 4.23 13.73 14.22
C ASN A 122 3.23 12.57 14.35
N THR A 123 2.85 12.25 15.59
CA THR A 123 1.93 11.13 15.89
C THR A 123 0.58 11.26 15.18
N TRP A 124 0.02 12.46 15.09
CA TRP A 124 -1.27 12.67 14.44
C TRP A 124 -1.19 12.46 12.93
N PHE A 125 -0.07 12.85 12.31
CA PHE A 125 0.17 12.58 10.90
C PHE A 125 0.30 11.09 10.62
N ILE A 126 1.02 10.35 11.48
CA ILE A 126 1.18 8.89 11.35
C ILE A 126 -0.18 8.19 11.47
N ILE A 127 -1.00 8.57 12.46
CA ILE A 127 -2.35 8.01 12.63
C ILE A 127 -3.22 8.32 11.42
N ALA A 128 -3.23 9.57 10.96
CA ALA A 128 -3.98 9.98 9.77
C ALA A 128 -3.53 9.22 8.52
N PHE A 129 -2.21 9.03 8.34
CA PHE A 129 -1.64 8.24 7.26
C PHE A 129 -2.15 6.80 7.27
N ILE A 130 -2.13 6.12 8.45
CA ILE A 130 -2.59 4.73 8.58
C ILE A 130 -4.05 4.60 8.16
N PHE A 131 -4.95 5.44 8.71
CA PHE A 131 -6.36 5.43 8.35
C PHE A 131 -6.59 5.71 6.87
N PHE A 132 -5.94 6.74 6.34
CA PHE A 132 -6.07 7.11 4.94
C PHE A 132 -5.57 5.98 4.03
N TYR A 133 -4.43 5.35 4.37
CA TYR A 133 -3.87 4.24 3.62
C TYR A 133 -4.83 3.05 3.57
N VAL A 134 -5.36 2.64 4.74
CA VAL A 134 -6.30 1.51 4.83
C VAL A 134 -7.55 1.78 3.99
N PHE A 135 -8.21 2.92 4.17
CA PHE A 135 -9.42 3.27 3.40
C PHE A 135 -9.17 3.36 1.89
N TYR A 136 -8.02 3.90 1.50
CA TYR A 136 -7.66 4.03 0.10
C TYR A 136 -7.43 2.67 -0.55
N TYR A 137 -6.61 1.83 0.08
CA TYR A 137 -6.29 0.52 -0.49
C TYR A 137 -7.43 -0.48 -0.36
N GLU A 138 -8.29 -0.37 0.65
CA GLU A 138 -9.52 -1.17 0.73
C GLU A 138 -10.37 -1.03 -0.53
N ARG A 139 -10.53 0.19 -1.05
CA ARG A 139 -11.27 0.44 -2.30
C ARG A 139 -10.59 -0.18 -3.52
N ILE A 140 -9.27 -0.05 -3.60
CA ILE A 140 -8.48 -0.64 -4.68
C ILE A 140 -8.55 -2.17 -4.64
N MET A 141 -8.34 -2.77 -3.47
CA MET A 141 -8.43 -4.21 -3.27
C MET A 141 -9.80 -4.74 -3.64
N TYR A 142 -10.86 -4.05 -3.23
CA TYR A 142 -12.24 -4.43 -3.59
C TYR A 142 -12.44 -4.47 -5.12
N ALA A 143 -11.97 -3.46 -5.84
CA ALA A 143 -12.09 -3.42 -7.29
C ALA A 143 -11.25 -4.52 -7.96
N GLU A 144 -10.03 -4.80 -7.46
CA GLU A 144 -9.17 -5.87 -7.95
C GLU A 144 -9.79 -7.25 -7.70
N GLU A 145 -10.33 -7.50 -6.52
CA GLU A 145 -11.01 -8.76 -6.21
C GLU A 145 -12.28 -8.95 -7.04
N ALA A 146 -13.05 -7.91 -7.27
CA ALA A 146 -14.22 -7.97 -8.14
C ALA A 146 -13.83 -8.32 -9.59
N PHE A 147 -12.72 -7.77 -10.09
CA PHE A 147 -12.17 -8.11 -11.40
C PHE A 147 -11.69 -9.57 -11.46
N LEU A 148 -10.92 -10.01 -10.47
CA LEU A 148 -10.40 -11.40 -10.42
C LEU A 148 -11.53 -12.42 -10.29
N ARG A 149 -12.54 -12.14 -9.47
CA ARG A 149 -13.75 -12.98 -9.33
C ARG A 149 -14.50 -13.10 -10.65
N ASN A 150 -14.70 -12.01 -11.37
CA ASN A 150 -15.39 -12.03 -12.66
C ASN A 150 -14.59 -12.79 -13.73
N LYS A 151 -13.25 -12.75 -13.65
CA LYS A 151 -12.37 -13.38 -14.63
C LYS A 151 -12.14 -14.87 -14.39
N PHE A 152 -11.92 -15.26 -13.14
CA PHE A 152 -11.51 -16.63 -12.77
C PHE A 152 -12.61 -17.45 -12.09
N GLY A 153 -13.75 -16.82 -11.72
CA GLY A 153 -14.92 -17.51 -11.17
C GLY A 153 -14.59 -18.32 -9.91
N ASP A 154 -14.98 -19.61 -9.95
CA ASP A 154 -14.85 -20.53 -8.82
C ASP A 154 -13.41 -20.77 -8.40
N ILE A 155 -12.45 -20.75 -9.33
CA ILE A 155 -11.02 -20.91 -9.03
C ILE A 155 -10.54 -19.79 -8.08
N TYR A 156 -11.01 -18.57 -8.33
CA TYR A 156 -10.70 -17.44 -7.44
C TYR A 156 -11.35 -17.60 -6.07
N LEU A 157 -12.62 -18.02 -6.03
CA LEU A 157 -13.37 -18.18 -4.78
C LEU A 157 -12.73 -19.24 -3.88
N GLU A 158 -12.38 -20.40 -4.43
CA GLU A 158 -11.72 -21.48 -3.70
C GLU A 158 -10.38 -21.03 -3.10
N TRP A 159 -9.56 -20.32 -3.88
CA TRP A 159 -8.31 -19.77 -3.36
C TRP A 159 -8.55 -18.70 -2.27
N ALA A 160 -9.54 -17.83 -2.47
CA ALA A 160 -9.83 -16.74 -1.55
C ALA A 160 -10.40 -17.20 -0.19
N GLU A 161 -11.05 -18.37 -0.13
CA GLU A 161 -11.51 -18.99 1.12
C GLU A 161 -10.36 -19.38 2.04
N HIS A 162 -9.23 -19.77 1.48
CA HIS A 162 -8.07 -20.25 2.25
C HIS A 162 -6.97 -19.20 2.42
N THR A 163 -7.05 -18.07 1.69
CA THR A 163 -6.02 -17.04 1.69
C THR A 163 -6.61 -15.70 2.16
N PRO A 164 -6.17 -15.13 3.30
CA PRO A 164 -6.66 -13.84 3.81
C PRO A 164 -6.32 -12.68 2.87
N ALA A 165 -7.12 -11.61 2.97
CA ALA A 165 -6.90 -10.35 2.24
C ALA A 165 -5.72 -9.55 2.79
#